data_43fff74dccad1714914b4ab4c8181ca8
#
_entry.id   43fff74dccad1714914b4ab4c8181ca8
#
_cell.length_a   1.000
_cell.length_b   1.000
_cell.length_c   1.000
_cell.angle_alpha   90.00
_cell.angle_beta   90.00
_cell.angle_gamma   90.00
#
_symmetry.space_group_name_H-M   'P 1'
#
loop_
_entity.id
_entity.type
_entity.pdbx_description
1 polymer ?
#
loop_
_entity_poly.entity_id
_entity_poly.type
_entity_poly.pdbx_seq_one_letter_code
_entity_poly.pdbx_strand_id
1 'polypeptide(L)'
;RNIDAHRITNIDDVRAAPQLASFSDSMRAHMVALTKYLMAHLYRHHLVMRNNIKAERVISELFNAFMSEPRILATDYHALDNTTQQARRIADYIAGMTDRYAMKEYARLFSVSSLDW
;
A
#
# COMPACT_ATOMS: atom_id res chain seq x y z
N ARG A 1 23.64 2.47 -24.30
CA ARG A 1 24.57 1.32 -24.30
C ARG A 1 23.85 -0.03 -24.24
N ASN A 2 22.90 -0.26 -23.33
CA ASN A 2 22.12 -1.50 -23.33
C ASN A 2 21.10 -1.54 -24.48
N ILE A 3 20.49 -0.42 -24.83
CA ILE A 3 19.56 -0.29 -25.95
C ILE A 3 20.26 -0.66 -27.25
N ASP A 4 21.44 -0.12 -27.47
CA ASP A 4 22.22 -0.40 -28.68
C ASP A 4 22.70 -1.85 -28.71
N ALA A 5 23.16 -2.39 -27.59
CA ALA A 5 23.64 -3.77 -27.46
C ALA A 5 22.54 -4.80 -27.76
N HIS A 6 21.29 -4.51 -27.44
CA HIS A 6 20.14 -5.39 -27.67
C HIS A 6 19.37 -5.03 -28.97
N ARG A 7 19.88 -4.07 -29.77
CA ARG A 7 19.28 -3.64 -31.04
C ARG A 7 17.80 -3.30 -30.95
N ILE A 8 17.43 -2.59 -29.87
CA ILE A 8 16.04 -2.21 -29.62
C ILE A 8 15.62 -1.14 -30.63
N THR A 9 14.58 -1.42 -31.40
CA THR A 9 14.02 -0.52 -32.42
C THR A 9 12.56 -0.16 -32.19
N ASN A 10 11.83 -1.00 -31.45
CA ASN A 10 10.41 -0.83 -31.18
C ASN A 10 10.04 -1.33 -29.79
N ILE A 11 8.78 -1.17 -29.41
CA ILE A 11 8.27 -1.51 -28.07
C ILE A 11 8.25 -3.02 -27.81
N ASP A 12 8.10 -3.84 -28.84
CA ASP A 12 8.06 -5.29 -28.70
C ASP A 12 9.46 -5.85 -28.45
N ASP A 13 10.49 -5.24 -29.04
CA ASP A 13 11.89 -5.52 -28.69
C ASP A 13 12.16 -5.21 -27.20
N VAL A 14 11.61 -4.11 -26.66
CA VAL A 14 11.74 -3.77 -25.24
C VAL A 14 11.13 -4.84 -24.36
N ARG A 15 9.95 -5.35 -24.72
CA ARG A 15 9.24 -6.39 -23.96
C ARG A 15 9.94 -7.74 -23.98
N ALA A 16 10.61 -8.05 -25.08
CA ALA A 16 11.35 -9.29 -25.26
C ALA A 16 12.78 -9.24 -24.67
N ALA A 17 13.33 -8.04 -24.46
CA ALA A 17 14.68 -7.86 -23.97
C ALA A 17 14.80 -8.08 -22.44
N PRO A 18 15.99 -8.45 -21.95
CA PRO A 18 16.28 -8.40 -20.52
C PRO A 18 16.26 -6.96 -20.02
N GLN A 19 16.40 -6.76 -18.71
CA GLN A 19 16.39 -5.43 -18.10
C GLN A 19 17.37 -4.45 -18.80
N LEU A 20 16.82 -3.49 -19.52
CA LEU A 20 17.59 -2.52 -20.32
C LEU A 20 18.17 -1.37 -19.48
N ALA A 21 17.45 -0.96 -18.43
CA ALA A 21 17.86 0.10 -17.53
C ALA A 21 18.25 -0.48 -16.17
N SER A 22 19.47 -0.25 -15.75
CA SER A 22 19.98 -0.68 -14.44
C SER A 22 21.05 0.27 -13.94
N PHE A 23 21.24 0.30 -12.64
CA PHE A 23 22.37 1.02 -12.05
C PHE A 23 23.70 0.36 -12.41
N SER A 24 24.74 1.16 -12.57
CA SER A 24 26.13 0.63 -12.58
C SER A 24 26.45 -0.06 -11.25
N ASP A 25 27.47 -0.91 -11.24
CA ASP A 25 27.86 -1.63 -10.03
C ASP A 25 28.23 -0.68 -8.88
N SER A 26 28.95 0.43 -9.21
CA SER A 26 29.27 1.46 -8.23
C SER A 26 28.01 2.14 -7.68
N MET A 27 27.05 2.50 -8.52
CA MET A 27 25.80 3.10 -8.09
C MET A 27 24.96 2.12 -7.27
N ARG A 28 24.94 0.84 -7.63
CA ARG A 28 24.28 -0.23 -6.88
C ARG A 28 24.87 -0.35 -5.48
N ALA A 29 26.20 -0.32 -5.36
CA ALA A 29 26.87 -0.34 -4.05
C ALA A 29 26.48 0.88 -3.18
N HIS A 30 26.45 2.09 -3.77
CA HIS A 30 26.00 3.29 -3.07
C HIS A 30 24.53 3.21 -2.64
N MET A 31 23.64 2.69 -3.51
CA MET A 31 22.23 2.50 -3.16
C MET A 31 22.04 1.51 -2.01
N VAL A 32 22.80 0.41 -1.98
CA VAL A 32 22.77 -0.55 -0.87
C VAL A 32 23.26 0.09 0.44
N ALA A 33 24.34 0.85 0.39
CA ALA A 33 24.88 1.55 1.57
C ALA A 33 23.86 2.60 2.08
N LEU A 34 23.28 3.39 1.19
CA LEU A 34 22.25 4.38 1.53
C LEU A 34 21.02 3.71 2.15
N THR A 35 20.52 2.64 1.55
CA THR A 35 19.35 1.91 2.07
C THR A 35 19.64 1.37 3.48
N LYS A 36 20.82 0.80 3.74
CA LYS A 36 21.20 0.35 5.08
C LYS A 36 21.22 1.50 6.09
N TYR A 37 21.80 2.63 5.69
CA TYR A 37 21.84 3.82 6.53
C TYR A 37 20.44 4.34 6.87
N LEU A 38 19.56 4.49 5.86
CA LEU A 38 18.20 4.95 6.03
C LEU A 38 17.38 3.97 6.90
N MET A 39 17.56 2.67 6.70
CA MET A 39 16.89 1.66 7.54
C MET A 39 17.27 1.82 9.01
N ALA A 40 18.56 2.03 9.31
CA ALA A 40 19.03 2.13 10.70
C ALA A 40 18.61 3.45 11.37
N HIS A 41 18.65 4.58 10.65
CA HIS A 41 18.53 5.91 11.24
C HIS A 41 17.18 6.58 10.99
N LEU A 42 16.45 6.22 9.94
CA LEU A 42 15.18 6.83 9.59
C LEU A 42 14.01 5.86 9.78
N TYR A 43 13.97 4.76 9.03
CA TYR A 43 12.79 3.89 8.99
C TYR A 43 12.54 3.13 10.29
N ARG A 44 13.59 2.87 11.09
CA ARG A 44 13.50 2.28 12.44
C ARG A 44 13.48 3.31 13.57
N HIS A 45 13.39 4.60 13.22
CA HIS A 45 13.24 5.62 14.25
C HIS A 45 11.92 5.44 15.00
N HIS A 46 11.91 5.62 16.32
CA HIS A 46 10.75 5.34 17.17
C HIS A 46 9.48 6.09 16.76
N LEU A 47 9.60 7.33 16.27
CA LEU A 47 8.44 8.09 15.77
C LEU A 47 7.85 7.47 14.50
N VAL A 48 8.70 7.00 13.58
CA VAL A 48 8.25 6.33 12.35
C VAL A 48 7.58 5.00 12.71
N MET A 49 8.19 4.22 13.61
CA MET A 49 7.63 2.95 14.06
C MET A 49 6.26 3.13 14.73
N ARG A 50 6.10 4.16 15.56
CA ARG A 50 4.78 4.49 16.16
C ARG A 50 3.71 4.78 15.11
N ASN A 51 4.06 5.56 14.09
CA ASN A 51 3.11 5.86 13.01
C ASN A 51 2.77 4.62 12.19
N ASN A 52 3.75 3.75 11.92
CA ASN A 52 3.52 2.50 11.20
C ASN A 52 2.57 1.56 11.98
N ILE A 53 2.83 1.37 13.27
CA ILE A 53 1.96 0.55 14.15
C ILE A 53 0.54 1.13 14.19
N LYS A 54 0.41 2.46 14.26
CA LYS A 54 -0.89 3.12 14.23
C LYS A 54 -1.62 2.92 12.90
N ALA A 55 -0.92 3.06 11.78
CA ALA A 55 -1.48 2.83 10.45
C ALA A 55 -1.90 1.38 10.24
N GLU A 56 -1.06 0.42 10.63
CA GLU A 56 -1.37 -1.01 10.59
C GLU A 56 -2.64 -1.34 11.39
N ARG A 57 -2.76 -0.78 12.59
CA ARG A 57 -3.96 -0.95 13.42
C ARG A 57 -5.20 -0.39 12.73
N VAL A 58 -5.15 0.84 12.23
CA VAL A 58 -6.29 1.47 11.54
C VAL A 58 -6.75 0.63 10.35
N ILE A 59 -5.83 0.20 9.49
CA ILE A 59 -6.15 -0.62 8.31
C ILE A 59 -6.75 -1.96 8.73
N SER A 60 -6.14 -2.65 9.69
CA SER A 60 -6.60 -3.98 10.12
C SER A 60 -7.97 -3.93 10.78
N GLU A 61 -8.23 -2.95 11.65
CA GLU A 61 -9.52 -2.81 12.33
C GLU A 61 -10.63 -2.40 11.35
N LEU A 62 -10.37 -1.48 10.41
CA LEU A 62 -11.32 -1.13 9.35
C LEU A 62 -11.64 -2.34 8.47
N PHE A 63 -10.63 -3.09 8.03
CA PHE A 63 -10.85 -4.28 7.22
C PHE A 63 -11.70 -5.32 7.95
N ASN A 64 -11.40 -5.60 9.21
CA ASN A 64 -12.15 -6.55 10.02
C ASN A 64 -13.60 -6.09 10.27
N ALA A 65 -13.83 -4.80 10.53
CA ALA A 65 -15.17 -4.26 10.71
C ALA A 65 -16.00 -4.40 9.43
N PHE A 66 -15.45 -4.04 8.28
CA PHE A 66 -16.13 -4.16 6.99
C PHE A 66 -16.36 -5.62 6.55
N MET A 67 -15.46 -6.54 6.92
CA MET A 67 -15.66 -7.97 6.69
C MET A 67 -16.75 -8.55 7.58
N SER A 68 -16.83 -8.12 8.83
CA SER A 68 -17.82 -8.61 9.80
C SER A 68 -19.22 -8.11 9.51
N GLU A 69 -19.35 -6.85 9.08
CA GLU A 69 -20.62 -6.20 8.81
C GLU A 69 -20.54 -5.35 7.52
N PRO A 70 -20.66 -6.00 6.35
CA PRO A 70 -20.58 -5.31 5.06
C PRO A 70 -21.62 -4.21 4.85
N ARG A 71 -22.72 -4.23 5.61
CA ARG A 71 -23.80 -3.23 5.51
C ARG A 71 -23.38 -1.84 6.00
N ILE A 72 -22.27 -1.72 6.72
CA ILE A 72 -21.72 -0.40 7.10
C ILE A 72 -20.98 0.29 5.95
N LEU A 73 -20.73 -0.42 4.85
CA LEU A 73 -20.20 0.16 3.62
C LEU A 73 -21.31 0.82 2.81
N ALA A 74 -20.96 1.76 1.92
CA ALA A 74 -21.88 2.29 0.95
C ALA A 74 -22.50 1.17 0.07
N THR A 75 -23.71 1.38 -0.42
CA THR A 75 -24.56 0.37 -1.10
C THR A 75 -23.84 -0.40 -2.21
N ASP A 76 -22.92 0.25 -2.91
CA ASP A 76 -22.17 -0.35 -4.03
C ASP A 76 -21.17 -1.43 -3.58
N TYR A 77 -20.91 -1.53 -2.27
CA TYR A 77 -19.96 -2.47 -1.66
C TYR A 77 -20.65 -3.58 -0.85
N HIS A 78 -22.01 -3.71 -0.96
CA HIS A 78 -22.75 -4.72 -0.22
C HIS A 78 -22.26 -6.14 -0.54
N ALA A 79 -22.54 -7.03 0.40
CA ALA A 79 -22.07 -8.42 0.43
C ALA A 79 -22.19 -9.12 -0.93
N LEU A 80 -21.09 -9.69 -1.35
CA LEU A 80 -21.03 -10.67 -2.42
C LEU A 80 -21.16 -12.06 -1.82
N ASP A 81 -21.78 -12.97 -2.54
CA ASP A 81 -21.92 -14.38 -2.13
C ASP A 81 -20.56 -15.08 -1.98
N ASN A 82 -19.48 -14.48 -2.48
CA ASN A 82 -18.13 -15.01 -2.43
C ASN A 82 -17.25 -14.17 -1.49
N THR A 83 -16.84 -14.77 -0.38
CA THR A 83 -15.99 -14.14 0.66
C THR A 83 -14.66 -13.61 0.11
N THR A 84 -14.05 -14.29 -0.86
CA THR A 84 -12.77 -13.83 -1.47
C THR A 84 -12.98 -12.57 -2.29
N GLN A 85 -14.05 -12.50 -3.06
CA GLN A 85 -14.37 -11.29 -3.83
C GLN A 85 -14.75 -10.12 -2.92
N GLN A 86 -15.44 -10.40 -1.82
CA GLN A 86 -15.76 -9.40 -0.81
C GLN A 86 -14.50 -8.86 -0.14
N ALA A 87 -13.59 -9.73 0.29
CA ALA A 87 -12.33 -9.33 0.89
C ALA A 87 -11.50 -8.45 -0.07
N ARG A 88 -11.47 -8.80 -1.35
CA ARG A 88 -10.79 -8.00 -2.38
C ARG A 88 -11.44 -6.63 -2.54
N ARG A 89 -12.76 -6.53 -2.63
CA ARG A 89 -13.47 -5.25 -2.73
C ARG A 89 -13.23 -4.34 -1.54
N ILE A 90 -13.25 -4.91 -0.33
CA ILE A 90 -12.96 -4.16 0.90
C ILE A 90 -11.52 -3.66 0.89
N ALA A 91 -10.57 -4.50 0.48
CA ALA A 91 -9.17 -4.11 0.36
C ALA A 91 -8.99 -2.97 -0.65
N ASP A 92 -9.63 -3.06 -1.82
CA ASP A 92 -9.59 -2.01 -2.85
C ASP A 92 -10.27 -0.71 -2.36
N TYR A 93 -11.35 -0.80 -1.58
CA TYR A 93 -12.00 0.36 -0.97
C TYR A 93 -11.06 1.06 0.03
N ILE A 94 -10.44 0.30 0.94
CA ILE A 94 -9.47 0.87 1.91
C ILE A 94 -8.24 1.44 1.18
N ALA A 95 -7.73 0.77 0.16
CA ALA A 95 -6.59 1.24 -0.63
C ALA A 95 -6.90 2.56 -1.39
N GLY A 96 -8.15 2.82 -1.71
CA GLY A 96 -8.61 4.08 -2.30
C GLY A 96 -8.74 5.23 -1.31
N MET A 97 -8.64 4.99 -0.01
CA MET A 97 -8.74 6.04 1.00
C MET A 97 -7.46 6.88 1.06
N THR A 98 -7.61 8.18 1.31
CA THR A 98 -6.50 8.98 1.82
C THR A 98 -6.29 8.68 3.32
N ASP A 99 -5.08 8.88 3.83
CA ASP A 99 -4.76 8.69 5.25
C ASP A 99 -5.75 9.42 6.17
N ARG A 100 -6.09 10.66 5.80
CA ARG A 100 -7.04 11.49 6.55
C ARG A 100 -8.45 10.89 6.54
N TYR A 101 -8.88 10.33 5.42
CA TYR A 101 -10.20 9.70 5.31
C TYR A 101 -10.24 8.41 6.13
N ALA A 102 -9.23 7.56 6.02
CA ALA A 102 -9.13 6.32 6.80
C ALA A 102 -9.16 6.58 8.32
N MET A 103 -8.44 7.61 8.78
CA MET A 103 -8.47 8.02 10.20
C MET A 103 -9.84 8.53 10.64
N LYS A 104 -10.57 9.25 9.76
CA LYS A 104 -11.92 9.73 10.04
C LYS A 104 -12.92 8.57 10.11
N GLU A 105 -12.85 7.62 9.18
CA GLU A 105 -13.69 6.41 9.20
C GLU A 105 -13.40 5.56 10.44
N TYR A 106 -12.13 5.41 10.78
CA TYR A 106 -11.74 4.72 12.01
C TYR A 106 -12.36 5.38 13.26
N ALA A 107 -12.29 6.71 13.35
CA ALA A 107 -12.89 7.43 14.46
C ALA A 107 -14.42 7.28 14.51
N ARG A 108 -15.09 7.29 13.37
CA ARG A 108 -16.55 7.09 13.28
C ARG A 108 -16.99 5.72 13.79
N LEU A 109 -16.23 4.68 13.48
CA LEU A 109 -16.59 3.31 13.84
C LEU A 109 -16.20 2.94 15.28
N PHE A 110 -15.09 3.48 15.78
CA PHE A 110 -14.48 3.02 17.02
C PHE A 110 -14.41 4.07 18.14
N SER A 111 -14.68 5.36 17.84
CA SER A 111 -14.68 6.39 18.87
C SER A 111 -16.06 6.51 19.53
N VAL A 112 -16.10 6.29 20.84
CA VAL A 112 -17.34 6.42 21.64
C VAL A 112 -17.69 7.89 21.92
N SER A 113 -16.77 8.83 21.67
CA SER A 113 -16.94 10.26 22.00
C SER A 113 -17.79 11.05 20.99
N SER A 114 -18.13 10.45 19.86
CA SER A 114 -18.99 11.04 18.83
C SER A 114 -20.03 10.01 18.40
N LEU A 115 -21.07 9.84 19.20
CA LEU A 115 -22.29 9.20 18.70
C LEU A 115 -22.98 10.24 17.81
N ASP A 116 -22.70 10.21 16.52
CA ASP A 116 -23.47 10.93 15.51
C ASP A 116 -24.78 10.15 15.29
N TRP A 117 -25.86 10.61 15.94
CA TRP A 117 -27.22 10.15 15.69
C TRP A 117 -27.79 10.87 14.48
#